data_c96188a4f5bbbf67553ceb7a6402594e
#
_entry.id   c96188a4f5bbbf67553ceb7a6402594e
#
_cell.length_a   1.000
_cell.length_b   1.000
_cell.length_c   1.000
_cell.angle_alpha   90.00
_cell.angle_beta   90.00
_cell.angle_gamma   90.00
#
_symmetry.space_group_name_H-M   'P 1'
#
loop_
_entity.id
_entity.type
_entity.pdbx_description
1 polymer ?
#
loop_
_entity_poly.entity_id
_entity_poly.type
_entity_poly.pdbx_seq_one_letter_code
_entity_poly.pdbx_strand_id
1 'polypeptide(L)'
;EREPTADPVPTYADLTFPLPVDTTEVADRRVHLDPEFAGVHGSTTYTYGDEHGVKAGPLSTLDPGDSLFFYATLSLRGDPEDVPDFPSEWGAYLIGEFRIERAITGATYRDLAPVERKRFASNAHVKRTAFDAKVLVAGAEESRLLDRAVPLSAPDAGATAGPLVAELSADSGKGPWWRRVLRYDADATERLRAIVDARQP
;
A
#
# COMPACT_ATOMS: atom_id res chain seq x y z
N GLU A 1 21.57 -22.46 -3.63
CA GLU A 1 21.44 -22.33 -2.18
C GLU A 1 21.43 -20.84 -1.86
N ARG A 2 20.35 -20.36 -1.20
CA ARG A 2 20.27 -18.99 -0.70
C ARG A 2 20.98 -18.95 0.64
N GLU A 3 21.91 -18.02 0.79
CA GLU A 3 22.35 -17.63 2.13
C GLU A 3 21.10 -17.13 2.90
N PRO A 4 20.90 -17.60 4.13
CA PRO A 4 19.83 -17.08 4.96
C PRO A 4 20.06 -15.56 5.12
N THR A 5 19.05 -14.75 4.79
CA THR A 5 19.10 -13.32 5.07
C THR A 5 19.34 -13.16 6.57
N ALA A 6 20.43 -12.48 6.93
CA ALA A 6 20.93 -12.42 8.31
C ALA A 6 20.03 -11.63 9.27
N ASP A 7 19.03 -10.91 8.76
CA ASP A 7 18.16 -10.10 9.60
C ASP A 7 16.91 -10.91 10.01
N PRO A 8 16.62 -10.97 11.32
CA PRO A 8 15.40 -11.62 11.79
C PRO A 8 14.18 -10.90 11.23
N VAL A 9 13.23 -11.66 10.73
CA VAL A 9 11.93 -11.12 10.33
C VAL A 9 11.20 -10.68 11.61
N PRO A 10 10.78 -9.41 11.74
CA PRO A 10 10.12 -8.92 12.94
C PRO A 10 8.82 -9.68 13.21
N THR A 11 8.47 -9.81 14.48
CA THR A 11 7.19 -10.31 14.95
C THR A 11 6.28 -9.15 15.36
N TYR A 12 5.01 -9.42 15.64
CA TYR A 12 4.10 -8.37 16.13
C TYR A 12 4.53 -7.82 17.49
N ALA A 13 5.28 -8.57 18.30
CA ALA A 13 5.84 -8.09 19.55
C ALA A 13 6.91 -7.01 19.36
N ASP A 14 7.60 -7.01 18.22
CA ASP A 14 8.66 -6.06 17.88
C ASP A 14 8.11 -4.73 17.33
N LEU A 15 6.81 -4.65 17.04
CA LEU A 15 6.21 -3.46 16.46
C LEU A 15 5.80 -2.44 17.55
N THR A 16 5.99 -1.17 17.24
CA THR A 16 5.44 -0.06 18.04
C THR A 16 4.16 0.46 17.36
N PHE A 17 3.08 0.51 18.11
CA PHE A 17 1.80 1.04 17.63
C PHE A 17 1.53 2.41 18.27
N PRO A 18 1.03 3.40 17.52
CA PRO A 18 0.71 4.73 18.07
C PRO A 18 -0.50 4.70 19.01
N LEU A 19 -1.31 3.66 18.94
CA LEU A 19 -2.47 3.43 19.79
C LEU A 19 -2.33 2.09 20.52
N PRO A 20 -2.97 1.92 21.70
CA PRO A 20 -2.97 0.64 22.39
C PRO A 20 -3.65 -0.43 21.52
N VAL A 21 -2.85 -1.40 21.07
CA VAL A 21 -3.32 -2.59 20.33
C VAL A 21 -2.92 -3.81 21.14
N ASP A 22 -3.89 -4.65 21.45
CA ASP A 22 -3.60 -5.94 22.06
C ASP A 22 -3.07 -6.90 20.99
N THR A 23 -1.79 -7.21 21.08
CA THR A 23 -1.08 -8.12 20.17
C THR A 23 -0.81 -9.49 20.80
N THR A 24 -1.31 -9.76 21.99
CA THR A 24 -0.97 -10.96 22.77
C THR A 24 -1.16 -12.26 21.97
N GLU A 25 -2.27 -12.39 21.25
CA GLU A 25 -2.55 -13.63 20.48
C GLU A 25 -1.69 -13.79 19.21
N VAL A 26 -1.02 -12.73 18.78
CA VAL A 26 -0.22 -12.73 17.54
C VAL A 26 1.22 -12.32 17.77
N ALA A 27 1.62 -12.12 19.03
CA ALA A 27 2.92 -11.56 19.40
C ALA A 27 4.10 -12.25 18.70
N ASP A 28 4.10 -13.58 18.65
CA ASP A 28 5.17 -14.38 18.06
C ASP A 28 5.02 -14.61 16.55
N ARG A 29 3.95 -14.10 15.94
CA ARG A 29 3.77 -14.24 14.49
C ARG A 29 4.66 -13.25 13.75
N ARG A 30 5.27 -13.74 12.67
CA ARG A 30 6.07 -12.90 11.77
C ARG A 30 5.20 -11.87 11.09
N VAL A 31 5.67 -10.64 11.06
CA VAL A 31 4.99 -9.53 10.40
C VAL A 31 5.23 -9.60 8.89
N HIS A 32 4.18 -9.34 8.13
CA HIS A 32 4.23 -9.16 6.69
C HIS A 32 4.05 -7.68 6.38
N LEU A 33 5.17 -6.91 6.38
CA LEU A 33 5.16 -5.49 6.03
C LEU A 33 5.10 -5.36 4.51
N ASP A 34 3.89 -5.27 3.97
CA ASP A 34 3.67 -5.12 2.53
C ASP A 34 2.31 -4.44 2.28
N PRO A 35 2.28 -3.17 1.83
CA PRO A 35 3.44 -2.35 1.46
C PRO A 35 4.33 -1.96 2.65
N GLU A 36 5.62 -1.82 2.38
CA GLU A 36 6.63 -1.32 3.30
C GLU A 36 6.81 0.19 3.07
N PHE A 37 6.67 0.99 4.13
CA PHE A 37 6.89 2.44 4.10
C PHE A 37 8.11 2.81 4.94
N ALA A 38 9.03 3.59 4.37
CA ALA A 38 10.18 4.10 5.10
C ALA A 38 9.74 4.94 6.31
N GLY A 39 10.43 4.78 7.44
CA GLY A 39 10.09 5.42 8.71
C GLY A 39 8.99 4.71 9.52
N VAL A 40 8.36 3.67 8.97
CA VAL A 40 7.30 2.90 9.65
C VAL A 40 7.85 1.54 10.08
N HIS A 41 7.66 1.21 11.36
CA HIS A 41 8.11 -0.08 11.93
C HIS A 41 9.59 -0.42 11.65
N GLY A 42 10.45 0.60 11.63
CA GLY A 42 11.89 0.43 11.39
C GLY A 42 12.29 0.25 9.93
N SER A 43 11.36 0.31 9.00
CA SER A 43 11.64 0.26 7.57
C SER A 43 12.41 1.49 7.08
N THR A 44 13.29 1.30 6.11
CA THR A 44 14.11 2.37 5.51
C THR A 44 13.86 2.52 4.01
N THR A 45 12.98 1.71 3.45
CA THR A 45 12.70 1.65 2.02
C THR A 45 11.20 1.65 1.75
N TYR A 46 10.85 1.90 0.50
CA TYR A 46 9.49 1.77 -0.01
C TYR A 46 9.45 0.58 -0.95
N THR A 47 8.84 -0.52 -0.52
CA THR A 47 8.67 -1.70 -1.37
C THR A 47 7.28 -2.29 -1.25
N TYR A 48 6.81 -2.87 -2.36
CA TYR A 48 5.57 -3.63 -2.43
C TYR A 48 5.78 -4.86 -3.30
N GLY A 49 5.21 -5.98 -2.88
CA GLY A 49 5.17 -7.20 -3.67
C GLY A 49 3.77 -7.76 -3.78
N ASP A 50 3.48 -8.52 -4.82
CA ASP A 50 2.21 -9.24 -4.92
C ASP A 50 2.43 -10.62 -5.57
N GLU A 51 1.84 -11.64 -4.95
CA GLU A 51 1.91 -13.03 -5.40
C GLU A 51 0.77 -13.39 -6.38
N HIS A 52 -0.23 -12.50 -6.53
CA HIS A 52 -1.41 -12.78 -7.32
C HIS A 52 -1.33 -12.14 -8.72
N GLY A 53 -1.54 -12.95 -9.75
CA GLY A 53 -1.45 -12.49 -11.14
C GLY A 53 -2.41 -11.37 -11.53
N VAL A 54 -3.52 -11.22 -10.82
CA VAL A 54 -4.53 -10.18 -11.11
C VAL A 54 -3.96 -8.77 -10.94
N LYS A 55 -3.16 -8.53 -9.88
CA LYS A 55 -2.51 -7.24 -9.64
C LYS A 55 -1.18 -7.13 -10.38
N ALA A 56 -0.45 -8.23 -10.53
CA ALA A 56 0.87 -8.23 -11.12
C ALA A 56 0.91 -7.66 -12.55
N GLY A 57 -0.09 -7.97 -13.38
CA GLY A 57 -0.17 -7.43 -14.74
C GLY A 57 -0.17 -5.90 -14.75
N PRO A 58 -1.16 -5.23 -14.16
CA PRO A 58 -1.20 -3.77 -14.09
C PRO A 58 0.04 -3.14 -13.45
N LEU A 59 0.55 -3.73 -12.36
CA LEU A 59 1.67 -3.16 -11.63
C LEU A 59 3.01 -3.30 -12.36
N SER A 60 3.19 -4.36 -13.16
CA SER A 60 4.42 -4.56 -13.92
C SER A 60 4.56 -3.62 -15.13
N THR A 61 3.52 -2.86 -15.46
CA THR A 61 3.52 -1.88 -16.55
C THR A 61 3.73 -0.44 -16.05
N LEU A 62 3.93 -0.24 -14.76
CA LEU A 62 4.22 1.08 -14.21
C LEU A 62 5.64 1.50 -14.57
N ASP A 63 5.76 2.72 -15.07
CA ASP A 63 7.01 3.36 -15.40
C ASP A 63 7.57 4.20 -14.23
N PRO A 64 8.88 4.48 -14.20
CA PRO A 64 9.43 5.43 -13.25
C PRO A 64 8.72 6.80 -13.34
N GLY A 65 8.30 7.32 -12.19
CA GLY A 65 7.53 8.56 -12.10
C GLY A 65 6.01 8.38 -12.06
N ASP A 66 5.48 7.19 -12.33
CA ASP A 66 4.07 6.89 -12.08
C ASP A 66 3.74 6.94 -10.59
N SER A 67 2.46 6.99 -10.25
CA SER A 67 1.97 6.91 -8.86
C SER A 67 1.25 5.58 -8.62
N LEU A 68 1.59 4.93 -7.51
CA LEU A 68 0.85 3.78 -6.98
C LEU A 68 0.25 4.18 -5.63
N PHE A 69 -1.07 4.31 -5.58
CA PHE A 69 -1.78 4.58 -4.34
C PHE A 69 -2.19 3.29 -3.64
N PHE A 70 -2.00 3.27 -2.32
CA PHE A 70 -2.48 2.20 -1.46
C PHE A 70 -3.74 2.64 -0.75
N TYR A 71 -4.72 1.77 -0.71
CA TYR A 71 -5.93 1.99 0.07
C TYR A 71 -6.26 0.79 0.95
N ALA A 72 -6.92 1.08 2.06
CA ALA A 72 -7.37 0.09 3.03
C ALA A 72 -8.82 0.34 3.40
N THR A 73 -9.49 -0.71 3.85
CA THR A 73 -10.80 -0.59 4.50
C THR A 73 -10.58 -0.30 5.98
N LEU A 74 -11.06 0.85 6.42
CA LEU A 74 -10.92 1.32 7.79
C LEU A 74 -12.29 1.52 8.42
N SER A 75 -12.37 1.35 9.73
CA SER A 75 -13.56 1.68 10.54
C SER A 75 -13.22 2.81 11.50
N LEU A 76 -14.14 3.74 11.68
CA LEU A 76 -13.98 4.81 12.63
C LEU A 76 -14.00 4.25 14.06
N ARG A 77 -13.08 4.74 14.91
CA ARG A 77 -13.15 4.56 16.36
C ARG A 77 -13.45 5.91 16.98
N GLY A 78 -14.56 6.02 17.65
CA GLY A 78 -15.04 7.28 18.25
C GLY A 78 -16.43 7.66 17.79
N ASP A 79 -16.85 8.88 18.13
CA ASP A 79 -18.13 9.39 17.70
C ASP A 79 -18.09 9.84 16.24
N PRO A 80 -19.01 9.36 15.37
CA PRO A 80 -19.10 9.83 13.99
C PRO A 80 -19.35 11.35 13.87
N GLU A 81 -19.94 11.99 14.88
CA GLU A 81 -20.18 13.43 14.89
C GLU A 81 -18.89 14.25 14.94
N ASP A 82 -17.79 13.70 15.45
CA ASP A 82 -16.48 14.35 15.51
C ASP A 82 -15.79 14.43 14.15
N VAL A 83 -16.21 13.62 13.17
CA VAL A 83 -15.60 13.49 11.84
C VAL A 83 -16.67 13.32 10.75
N PRO A 84 -17.44 14.36 10.45
CA PRO A 84 -18.65 14.28 9.61
C PRO A 84 -18.38 13.85 8.16
N ASP A 85 -17.13 14.01 7.68
CA ASP A 85 -16.74 13.64 6.31
C ASP A 85 -16.34 12.15 6.16
N PHE A 86 -16.46 11.37 7.26
CA PHE A 86 -16.09 9.96 7.26
C PHE A 86 -17.32 9.07 7.34
N PRO A 87 -17.33 7.93 6.64
CA PRO A 87 -18.38 6.91 6.78
C PRO A 87 -18.51 6.45 8.23
N SER A 88 -19.76 6.37 8.71
CA SER A 88 -20.07 6.11 10.12
C SER A 88 -19.67 4.70 10.60
N GLU A 89 -19.58 3.71 9.72
CA GLU A 89 -19.23 2.34 10.10
C GLU A 89 -17.87 1.94 9.59
N TRP A 90 -17.70 1.93 8.28
CA TRP A 90 -16.45 1.60 7.59
C TRP A 90 -16.39 2.30 6.24
N GLY A 91 -15.19 2.40 5.68
CA GLY A 91 -14.99 2.94 4.35
C GLY A 91 -13.64 2.51 3.77
N ALA A 92 -13.47 2.71 2.48
CA ALA A 92 -12.18 2.62 1.82
C ALA A 92 -11.48 3.98 1.83
N TYR A 93 -10.20 3.97 2.17
CA TYR A 93 -9.38 5.19 2.34
C TYR A 93 -8.03 5.01 1.68
N LEU A 94 -7.54 6.03 0.98
CA LEU A 94 -6.13 6.12 0.63
C LEU A 94 -5.30 6.28 1.91
N ILE A 95 -4.26 5.48 2.02
CA ILE A 95 -3.37 5.45 3.18
C ILE A 95 -1.92 5.74 2.83
N GLY A 96 -1.53 5.67 1.56
CA GLY A 96 -0.16 5.88 1.14
C GLY A 96 -0.01 6.01 -0.37
N GLU A 97 1.15 6.52 -0.78
CA GLU A 97 1.53 6.70 -2.19
C GLU A 97 2.98 6.30 -2.38
N PHE A 98 3.26 5.51 -3.42
CA PHE A 98 4.61 5.40 -3.98
C PHE A 98 4.70 6.19 -5.27
N ARG A 99 5.74 7.03 -5.39
CA ARG A 99 6.28 7.44 -6.68
C ARG A 99 7.14 6.31 -7.17
N ILE A 100 6.81 5.76 -8.32
CA ILE A 100 7.51 4.58 -8.83
C ILE A 100 8.94 4.93 -9.18
N GLU A 101 9.89 4.25 -8.57
CA GLU A 101 11.28 4.20 -8.99
C GLU A 101 11.49 3.06 -9.98
N ARG A 102 10.92 1.89 -9.66
CA ARG A 102 11.06 0.69 -10.48
C ARG A 102 9.93 -0.30 -10.20
N ALA A 103 9.33 -0.83 -11.25
CA ALA A 103 8.43 -1.98 -11.18
C ALA A 103 9.00 -3.13 -12.02
N ILE A 104 9.03 -4.35 -11.48
CA ILE A 104 9.60 -5.52 -12.16
C ILE A 104 8.77 -6.77 -11.90
N THR A 105 8.80 -7.69 -12.84
CA THR A 105 8.21 -9.02 -12.63
C THR A 105 9.07 -9.87 -11.70
N GLY A 106 8.47 -10.88 -11.06
CA GLY A 106 9.22 -11.84 -10.25
C GLY A 106 10.23 -12.65 -11.08
N ALA A 107 10.00 -12.83 -12.39
CA ALA A 107 10.97 -13.42 -13.30
C ALA A 107 12.18 -12.49 -13.45
N THR A 108 11.97 -11.24 -13.80
CA THR A 108 13.04 -10.22 -13.92
C THR A 108 13.86 -10.12 -12.63
N TYR A 109 13.20 -10.14 -11.45
CA TYR A 109 13.92 -10.10 -10.17
C TYR A 109 14.96 -11.24 -10.03
N ARG A 110 14.63 -12.44 -10.50
CA ARG A 110 15.56 -13.60 -10.42
C ARG A 110 16.81 -13.43 -11.28
N ASP A 111 16.69 -12.63 -12.34
CA ASP A 111 17.79 -12.39 -13.30
C ASP A 111 18.63 -11.14 -12.95
N LEU A 112 18.20 -10.35 -11.94
CA LEU A 112 18.94 -9.17 -11.48
C LEU A 112 20.30 -9.53 -10.90
N ALA A 113 21.28 -8.65 -11.12
CA ALA A 113 22.55 -8.70 -10.41
C ALA A 113 22.36 -8.53 -8.88
N PRO A 114 23.24 -9.09 -8.03
CA PRO A 114 23.11 -9.00 -6.58
C PRO A 114 22.98 -7.57 -6.05
N VAL A 115 23.68 -6.61 -6.65
CA VAL A 115 23.62 -5.19 -6.27
C VAL A 115 22.24 -4.58 -6.50
N GLU A 116 21.57 -4.96 -7.59
CA GLU A 116 20.23 -4.48 -7.91
C GLU A 116 19.15 -5.13 -7.02
N ARG A 117 19.33 -6.40 -6.64
CA ARG A 117 18.41 -7.09 -5.72
C ARG A 117 18.36 -6.44 -4.34
N LYS A 118 19.41 -5.76 -3.91
CA LYS A 118 19.46 -5.04 -2.62
C LYS A 118 18.30 -4.06 -2.46
N ARG A 119 17.83 -3.46 -3.54
CA ARG A 119 16.71 -2.52 -3.53
C ARG A 119 15.42 -3.13 -2.99
N PHE A 120 15.26 -4.45 -3.15
CA PHE A 120 14.07 -5.19 -2.74
C PHE A 120 14.33 -6.11 -1.53
N ALA A 121 15.50 -6.05 -0.91
CA ALA A 121 15.92 -7.03 0.10
C ALA A 121 15.03 -7.02 1.35
N SER A 122 14.45 -5.86 1.70
CA SER A 122 13.54 -5.70 2.84
C SER A 122 12.13 -6.21 2.57
N ASN A 123 11.73 -6.34 1.28
CA ASN A 123 10.37 -6.74 0.94
C ASN A 123 9.97 -8.10 1.52
N ALA A 124 8.76 -8.18 2.05
CA ALA A 124 8.24 -9.36 2.73
C ALA A 124 8.27 -10.62 1.85
N HIS A 125 7.93 -10.51 0.55
CA HIS A 125 7.97 -11.63 -0.40
C HIS A 125 9.39 -12.09 -0.73
N VAL A 126 10.35 -11.16 -0.71
CA VAL A 126 11.77 -11.48 -0.92
C VAL A 126 12.36 -12.22 0.29
N LYS A 127 11.92 -11.87 1.50
CA LYS A 127 12.36 -12.54 2.76
C LYS A 127 11.76 -13.92 2.95
N ARG A 128 10.71 -14.30 2.24
CA ARG A 128 10.14 -15.65 2.33
C ARG A 128 11.14 -16.72 1.91
N THR A 129 11.09 -17.89 2.58
CA THR A 129 11.90 -19.04 2.23
C THR A 129 11.71 -19.47 0.77
N ALA A 130 10.47 -19.41 0.28
CA ALA A 130 10.16 -19.58 -1.13
C ALA A 130 9.73 -18.21 -1.70
N PHE A 131 10.51 -17.66 -2.62
CA PHE A 131 10.16 -16.44 -3.32
C PHE A 131 8.91 -16.66 -4.18
N ASP A 132 7.86 -15.89 -3.94
CA ASP A 132 6.55 -16.06 -4.56
C ASP A 132 6.02 -14.81 -5.29
N ALA A 133 6.69 -13.65 -5.17
CA ALA A 133 6.21 -12.44 -5.84
C ALA A 133 6.11 -12.62 -7.37
N LYS A 134 4.97 -12.21 -7.92
CA LYS A 134 4.76 -12.07 -9.37
C LYS A 134 5.24 -10.71 -9.85
N VAL A 135 5.14 -9.69 -8.99
CA VAL A 135 5.62 -8.33 -9.21
C VAL A 135 6.27 -7.79 -7.94
N LEU A 136 7.30 -6.99 -8.12
CA LEU A 136 7.93 -6.18 -7.08
C LEU A 136 7.97 -4.73 -7.55
N VAL A 137 7.65 -3.83 -6.64
CA VAL A 137 7.66 -2.38 -6.86
C VAL A 137 8.58 -1.74 -5.85
N ALA A 138 9.43 -0.82 -6.29
CA ALA A 138 10.21 0.08 -5.46
C ALA A 138 9.67 1.50 -5.64
N GLY A 139 9.42 2.19 -4.52
CA GLY A 139 9.06 3.60 -4.49
C GLY A 139 10.30 4.48 -4.32
N ALA A 140 10.30 5.66 -4.95
CA ALA A 140 11.29 6.70 -4.79
C ALA A 140 11.15 7.42 -3.43
N GLU A 141 12.05 8.35 -3.13
CA GLU A 141 12.08 9.08 -1.83
C GLU A 141 10.83 9.93 -1.59
N GLU A 142 10.14 10.36 -2.64
CA GLU A 142 8.89 11.11 -2.57
C GLU A 142 7.67 10.24 -2.17
N SER A 143 7.87 8.94 -2.05
CA SER A 143 6.85 8.01 -1.56
C SER A 143 6.57 8.26 -0.09
N ARG A 144 5.34 7.98 0.36
CA ARG A 144 4.93 8.26 1.75
C ARG A 144 3.77 7.39 2.23
N LEU A 145 3.74 7.11 3.51
CA LEU A 145 2.50 6.84 4.23
C LEU A 145 1.82 8.18 4.49
N LEU A 146 0.51 8.27 4.34
CA LEU A 146 -0.23 9.52 4.58
C LEU A 146 -0.42 9.72 6.10
N ASP A 147 -0.22 10.95 6.57
CA ASP A 147 -0.50 11.33 7.96
C ASP A 147 -2.01 11.29 8.25
N ARG A 148 -2.80 11.60 7.24
CA ARG A 148 -4.26 11.56 7.29
C ARG A 148 -4.81 10.76 6.12
N ALA A 149 -5.58 9.71 6.42
CA ALA A 149 -6.25 8.89 5.40
C ALA A 149 -7.29 9.72 4.63
N VAL A 150 -7.35 9.51 3.31
CA VAL A 150 -8.27 10.26 2.43
C VAL A 150 -9.41 9.35 1.98
N PRO A 151 -10.68 9.66 2.28
CA PRO A 151 -11.81 8.80 1.97
C PRO A 151 -12.02 8.64 0.46
N LEU A 152 -12.16 7.39 0.05
CA LEU A 152 -12.61 6.97 -1.29
C LEU A 152 -14.10 6.63 -1.29
N SER A 153 -14.63 6.23 -0.14
CA SER A 153 -16.05 5.98 0.06
C SER A 153 -16.82 7.28 0.26
N ALA A 154 -18.11 7.25 -0.05
CA ALA A 154 -19.03 8.34 0.28
C ALA A 154 -19.26 8.42 1.81
N PRO A 155 -19.51 9.62 2.37
CA PRO A 155 -19.67 9.81 3.82
C PRO A 155 -20.84 9.03 4.44
N ASP A 156 -21.90 8.79 3.68
CA ASP A 156 -23.15 8.16 4.14
C ASP A 156 -23.14 6.62 4.07
N ALA A 157 -22.23 6.04 3.26
CA ALA A 157 -22.18 4.60 3.10
C ALA A 157 -20.81 4.12 2.61
N GLY A 158 -20.12 3.31 3.39
CA GLY A 158 -18.79 2.78 3.08
C GLY A 158 -18.71 1.97 1.77
N ALA A 159 -19.79 1.30 1.39
CA ALA A 159 -19.88 0.56 0.13
C ALA A 159 -20.11 1.47 -1.09
N THR A 160 -20.53 2.72 -0.90
CA THR A 160 -20.76 3.68 -1.98
C THR A 160 -19.45 4.36 -2.35
N ALA A 161 -19.13 4.39 -3.65
CA ALA A 161 -17.95 5.09 -4.15
C ALA A 161 -18.14 6.61 -4.05
N GLY A 162 -17.15 7.28 -3.49
CA GLY A 162 -17.06 8.74 -3.50
C GLY A 162 -16.55 9.27 -4.84
N PRO A 163 -16.50 10.63 -4.99
CA PRO A 163 -16.10 11.27 -6.25
C PRO A 163 -14.70 10.85 -6.74
N LEU A 164 -13.77 10.60 -5.84
CA LEU A 164 -12.41 10.16 -6.21
C LEU A 164 -12.40 8.83 -6.96
N VAL A 165 -13.41 8.00 -6.77
CA VAL A 165 -13.58 6.74 -7.51
C VAL A 165 -14.52 6.95 -8.69
N ALA A 166 -15.74 7.45 -8.43
CA ALA A 166 -16.80 7.48 -9.42
C ALA A 166 -16.57 8.48 -10.57
N GLU A 167 -15.82 9.55 -10.32
CA GLU A 167 -15.58 10.63 -11.29
C GLU A 167 -14.16 10.68 -11.83
N LEU A 168 -13.15 10.27 -11.02
CA LEU A 168 -11.75 10.35 -11.43
C LEU A 168 -11.18 9.04 -11.92
N SER A 169 -11.64 7.89 -11.37
CA SER A 169 -11.09 6.61 -11.82
C SER A 169 -11.82 6.08 -13.06
N ALA A 170 -11.19 5.13 -13.73
CA ALA A 170 -11.82 4.37 -14.80
C ALA A 170 -12.85 3.32 -14.30
N ASP A 171 -13.06 3.24 -12.97
CA ASP A 171 -14.02 2.31 -12.36
C ASP A 171 -15.40 2.94 -12.23
N SER A 172 -16.42 2.15 -12.43
CA SER A 172 -17.82 2.62 -12.33
C SER A 172 -18.28 2.93 -10.91
N GLY A 173 -17.50 2.55 -9.89
CA GLY A 173 -17.87 2.65 -8.48
C GLY A 173 -19.01 1.72 -8.04
N LYS A 174 -19.47 0.81 -8.91
CA LYS A 174 -20.58 -0.11 -8.60
C LYS A 174 -20.08 -1.43 -8.04
N GLY A 175 -20.93 -2.07 -7.20
CA GLY A 175 -20.62 -3.35 -6.54
C GLY A 175 -19.37 -3.23 -5.64
N PRO A 176 -18.61 -4.30 -5.41
CA PRO A 176 -17.48 -4.31 -4.50
C PRO A 176 -16.23 -3.68 -5.13
N TRP A 177 -16.32 -2.40 -5.56
CA TRP A 177 -15.24 -1.64 -6.18
C TRP A 177 -13.99 -1.56 -5.28
N TRP A 178 -14.16 -1.54 -3.97
CA TRP A 178 -13.07 -1.53 -2.97
C TRP A 178 -12.22 -2.82 -2.92
N ARG A 179 -12.47 -3.76 -3.80
CA ARG A 179 -11.67 -4.98 -4.00
C ARG A 179 -10.92 -4.99 -5.33
N ARG A 180 -11.06 -3.93 -6.14
CA ARG A 180 -10.53 -3.85 -7.49
C ARG A 180 -9.32 -2.93 -7.55
N VAL A 181 -8.45 -3.14 -8.54
CA VAL A 181 -7.42 -2.17 -8.89
C VAL A 181 -8.08 -1.00 -9.62
N LEU A 182 -8.08 0.17 -8.98
CA LEU A 182 -8.55 1.41 -9.57
C LEU A 182 -7.47 1.96 -10.51
N ARG A 183 -7.88 2.54 -11.64
CA ARG A 183 -6.97 3.15 -12.61
C ARG A 183 -7.34 4.61 -12.82
N TYR A 184 -6.33 5.44 -12.87
CA TYR A 184 -6.42 6.87 -13.12
C TYR A 184 -5.53 7.20 -14.33
N ASP A 185 -6.00 8.04 -15.24
CA ASP A 185 -5.14 8.62 -16.26
C ASP A 185 -4.23 9.71 -15.65
N ALA A 186 -3.39 10.33 -16.47
CA ALA A 186 -2.42 11.32 -15.99
C ALA A 186 -3.10 12.51 -15.32
N ASP A 187 -4.12 13.09 -15.96
CA ASP A 187 -4.84 14.27 -15.43
C ASP A 187 -5.58 13.93 -14.13
N ALA A 188 -6.24 12.78 -14.08
CA ALA A 188 -6.92 12.30 -12.89
C ALA A 188 -5.92 11.99 -11.75
N THR A 189 -4.74 11.47 -12.07
CA THR A 189 -3.67 11.23 -11.10
C THR A 189 -3.17 12.53 -10.50
N GLU A 190 -2.91 13.56 -11.30
CA GLU A 190 -2.50 14.88 -10.79
C GLU A 190 -3.56 15.51 -9.90
N ARG A 191 -4.84 15.45 -10.31
CA ARG A 191 -5.96 15.92 -9.48
C ARG A 191 -6.08 15.16 -8.18
N LEU A 192 -5.93 13.83 -8.22
CA LEU A 192 -5.96 13.00 -7.01
C LEU A 192 -4.84 13.38 -6.05
N ARG A 193 -3.61 13.56 -6.54
CA ARG A 193 -2.47 14.00 -5.73
C ARG A 193 -2.71 15.36 -5.10
N ALA A 194 -3.18 16.34 -5.87
CA ALA A 194 -3.50 17.68 -5.34
C ALA A 194 -4.54 17.60 -4.20
N ILE A 195 -5.56 16.74 -4.32
CA ILE A 195 -6.56 16.53 -3.27
C ILE A 195 -5.95 15.85 -2.04
N VAL A 196 -5.09 14.85 -2.26
CA VAL A 196 -4.37 14.17 -1.17
C VAL A 196 -3.50 15.16 -0.43
N ASP A 197 -2.69 15.96 -1.15
CA ASP A 197 -1.79 16.95 -0.56
C ASP A 197 -2.52 18.02 0.24
N ALA A 198 -3.65 18.51 -0.25
CA ALA A 198 -4.47 19.51 0.45
C ALA A 198 -5.11 18.99 1.76
N ARG A 199 -5.12 17.66 1.97
CA ARG A 199 -5.67 17.01 3.16
C ARG A 199 -4.61 16.57 4.17
N GLN A 200 -3.33 16.70 3.82
CA GLN A 200 -2.25 16.47 4.77
C GLN A 200 -1.99 17.73 5.61
N PRO A 201 -1.43 17.62 6.81
CA PRO A 201 -1.13 18.75 7.70
C PRO A 201 -0.08 19.69 7.13
#